data_1e4b2539acf88c4e444ae1e930230a2d
#
_entry.id   1e4b2539acf88c4e444ae1e930230a2d
#
_cell.length_a   1.000
_cell.length_b   1.000
_cell.length_c   1.000
_cell.angle_alpha   90.00
_cell.angle_beta   90.00
_cell.angle_gamma   90.00
#
_symmetry.space_group_name_H-M   'P 1'
#
loop_
_entity.id
_entity.type
_entity.pdbx_description
1 polymer ?
#
loop_
_entity_poly.entity_id
_entity_poly.type
_entity_poly.pdbx_seq_one_letter_code
_entity_poly.pdbx_strand_id
1 'polypeptide(L)' 'MFNNRTSDGRNNIAGIKVVKLRKGLRISQRELSDRLNVIGLDIDKNAVQRMESGERFITDIELGYLAKIFNTTVEELLRR' A
#
# COMPACT_ATOMS: atom_id res chain seq x y z
N MET A 1 11.01 -24.80 0.91
CA MET A 1 10.20 -23.83 0.17
C MET A 1 10.31 -22.46 0.81
N PHE A 2 10.45 -21.46 -0.01
CA PHE A 2 10.60 -20.10 0.44
C PHE A 2 9.26 -19.51 0.87
N ASN A 3 9.23 -18.84 2.03
CA ASN A 3 8.02 -18.23 2.55
C ASN A 3 8.28 -16.75 2.82
N ASN A 4 7.64 -15.88 2.05
CA ASN A 4 7.83 -14.42 2.14
C ASN A 4 6.78 -13.73 3.00
N ARG A 5 6.18 -14.47 3.92
CA ARG A 5 5.14 -13.90 4.78
C ARG A 5 5.75 -13.31 6.04
N THR A 6 5.09 -12.29 6.57
CA THR A 6 5.41 -11.76 7.89
C THR A 6 5.00 -12.78 8.96
N SER A 7 5.43 -12.57 10.20
CA SER A 7 5.10 -13.50 11.30
C SER A 7 3.59 -13.59 11.54
N ASP A 8 2.83 -12.55 11.21
CA ASP A 8 1.36 -12.53 11.35
C ASP A 8 0.65 -12.95 10.06
N GLY A 9 1.35 -13.55 9.11
CA GLY A 9 0.77 -14.14 7.92
C GLY A 9 0.51 -13.19 6.77
N ARG A 10 1.03 -11.98 6.82
CA ARG A 10 0.84 -10.99 5.75
C ARG A 10 1.91 -11.15 4.68
N ASN A 11 1.55 -10.81 3.44
CA ASN A 11 2.48 -10.82 2.31
C ASN A 11 3.13 -9.46 2.08
N ASN A 12 2.85 -8.48 2.93
CA ASN A 12 3.51 -7.17 2.88
C ASN A 12 3.52 -6.54 4.26
N ILE A 13 4.44 -5.62 4.47
CA ILE A 13 4.55 -4.86 5.71
C ILE A 13 3.77 -3.55 5.61
N ALA A 14 3.85 -2.90 4.45
CA ALA A 14 3.40 -1.52 4.29
C ALA A 14 1.88 -1.38 4.29
N GLY A 15 1.13 -2.44 4.02
CA GLY A 15 -0.33 -2.36 3.90
C GLY A 15 -1.03 -1.81 5.14
N ILE A 16 -0.51 -2.15 6.32
CA ILE A 16 -1.05 -1.63 7.59
C ILE A 16 -0.92 -0.11 7.63
N LYS A 17 0.24 0.42 7.23
CA LYS A 17 0.48 1.85 7.19
C LYS A 17 -0.38 2.53 6.13
N VAL A 18 -0.59 1.85 4.99
CA VAL A 18 -1.44 2.37 3.91
C VAL A 18 -2.85 2.61 4.43
N VAL A 19 -3.42 1.65 5.16
CA VAL A 19 -4.76 1.82 5.76
C VAL A 19 -4.78 3.06 6.65
N LYS A 20 -3.80 3.18 7.52
CA LYS A 20 -3.72 4.27 8.48
C LYS A 20 -3.62 5.62 7.78
N LEU A 21 -2.73 5.74 6.80
CA LEU A 21 -2.54 6.99 6.08
C LEU A 21 -3.75 7.34 5.23
N ARG A 22 -4.36 6.34 4.57
CA ARG A 22 -5.56 6.56 3.76
C ARG A 22 -6.71 7.07 4.62
N LYS A 23 -6.94 6.44 5.77
CA LYS A 23 -7.99 6.86 6.69
C LYS A 23 -7.70 8.25 7.27
N GLY A 24 -6.43 8.56 7.47
CA GLY A 24 -6.01 9.88 7.92
C GLY A 24 -6.37 10.97 6.91
N LEU A 25 -6.36 10.66 5.63
CA LEU A 25 -6.78 11.57 4.57
C LEU A 25 -8.30 11.54 4.34
N ARG A 26 -9.01 10.63 4.99
CA ARG A 26 -10.47 10.45 4.85
C ARG A 26 -10.89 10.13 3.43
N ILE A 27 -10.09 9.31 2.74
CA ILE A 27 -10.41 8.86 1.38
C ILE A 27 -10.70 7.37 1.37
N SER A 28 -11.51 6.95 0.38
CA SER A 28 -11.84 5.55 0.20
C SER A 28 -10.71 4.81 -0.51
N GLN A 29 -10.80 3.47 -0.53
CA GLN A 29 -9.86 2.66 -1.30
C GLN A 29 -9.92 3.00 -2.78
N ARG A 30 -11.13 3.26 -3.29
CA ARG A 30 -11.31 3.64 -4.69
C ARG A 30 -10.65 4.97 -4.97
N GLU A 31 -10.84 5.91 -4.08
CA GLU A 31 -10.25 7.24 -4.24
C GLU A 31 -8.74 7.17 -4.21
N LEU A 32 -8.17 6.30 -3.39
CA LEU A 32 -6.73 6.09 -3.37
C LEU A 32 -6.24 5.52 -4.70
N SER A 33 -6.95 4.50 -5.24
CA SER A 33 -6.57 3.94 -6.55
C SER A 33 -6.64 5.01 -7.64
N ASP A 34 -7.67 5.87 -7.61
CA ASP A 34 -7.81 6.94 -8.59
C ASP A 34 -6.64 7.93 -8.52
N ARG A 35 -6.25 8.31 -7.30
CA ARG A 35 -5.11 9.23 -7.11
C ARG A 35 -3.80 8.62 -7.57
N LEU A 36 -3.62 7.31 -7.31
CA LEU A 36 -2.43 6.60 -7.77
C LEU A 36 -2.37 6.54 -9.29
N ASN A 37 -3.53 6.30 -9.94
CA ASN A 37 -3.60 6.30 -11.39
C ASN A 37 -3.16 7.66 -11.98
N VAL A 38 -3.59 8.75 -11.36
CA VAL A 38 -3.26 10.09 -11.83
C VAL A 38 -1.75 10.33 -11.84
N ILE A 39 -1.03 9.80 -10.86
CA ILE A 39 0.42 9.99 -10.79
C ILE A 39 1.20 8.90 -11.51
N GLY A 40 0.52 7.96 -12.18
CA GLY A 40 1.17 7.02 -13.08
C GLY A 40 1.17 5.55 -12.68
N LEU A 41 0.56 5.20 -11.55
CA LEU A 41 0.49 3.80 -11.14
C LEU A 41 -0.85 3.21 -11.55
N ASP A 42 -0.78 2.21 -12.46
CA ASP A 42 -1.99 1.53 -12.94
C ASP A 42 -2.41 0.46 -11.94
N ILE A 43 -3.34 0.83 -11.08
CA ILE A 43 -3.79 -0.03 -9.99
C ILE A 43 -5.28 0.21 -9.76
N ASP A 44 -6.05 -0.84 -9.44
CA ASP A 44 -7.47 -0.71 -9.20
C ASP A 44 -7.80 -0.81 -7.69
N LYS A 45 -9.07 -0.60 -7.37
CA LYS A 45 -9.56 -0.64 -5.99
C LYS A 45 -9.31 -2.00 -5.35
N ASN A 46 -9.48 -3.08 -6.11
CA ASN A 46 -9.30 -4.43 -5.57
C ASN A 46 -7.84 -4.68 -5.19
N ALA A 47 -6.90 -4.15 -5.96
CA ALA A 47 -5.50 -4.26 -5.63
C ALA A 47 -5.18 -3.48 -4.36
N VAL A 48 -5.75 -2.28 -4.20
CA VAL A 48 -5.59 -1.50 -2.96
C VAL A 48 -6.12 -2.28 -1.78
N GLN A 49 -7.30 -2.88 -1.92
CA GLN A 49 -7.90 -3.68 -0.86
C GLN A 49 -7.00 -4.82 -0.44
N ARG A 50 -6.41 -5.54 -1.39
CA ARG A 50 -5.52 -6.67 -1.10
C ARG A 50 -4.19 -6.22 -0.49
N MET A 51 -3.69 -5.06 -0.88
CA MET A 51 -2.51 -4.48 -0.22
C MET A 51 -2.81 -4.25 1.27
N GLU A 52 -3.95 -3.65 1.54
CA GLU A 52 -4.32 -3.29 2.91
C GLU A 52 -4.57 -4.51 3.78
N SER A 53 -5.18 -5.55 3.21
CA SER A 53 -5.46 -6.79 3.94
C SER A 53 -4.21 -7.66 4.12
N GLY A 54 -3.15 -7.40 3.36
CA GLY A 54 -1.94 -8.21 3.43
C GLY A 54 -1.95 -9.42 2.51
N GLU A 55 -2.98 -9.58 1.68
CA GLU A 55 -3.09 -10.73 0.76
C GLU A 55 -2.11 -10.64 -0.40
N ARG A 56 -1.69 -9.43 -0.76
CA ARG A 56 -0.92 -9.14 -1.96
C ARG A 56 0.44 -8.58 -1.60
N PHE A 57 1.46 -8.95 -2.37
CA PHE A 57 2.77 -8.29 -2.27
C PHE A 57 2.65 -6.84 -2.74
N ILE A 58 3.47 -5.99 -2.17
CA ILE A 58 3.63 -4.61 -2.64
C ILE A 58 5.04 -4.50 -3.21
N THR A 59 5.14 -4.15 -4.48
CA THR A 59 6.44 -4.04 -5.15
C THR A 59 7.16 -2.76 -4.71
N ASP A 60 8.48 -2.73 -4.93
CA ASP A 60 9.27 -1.55 -4.63
C ASP A 60 8.80 -0.33 -5.45
N ILE A 61 8.38 -0.58 -6.70
CA ILE A 61 7.82 0.49 -7.55
C ILE A 61 6.55 1.04 -6.91
N GLU A 62 5.66 0.17 -6.47
CA GLU A 62 4.41 0.58 -5.83
C GLU A 62 4.66 1.34 -4.52
N LEU A 63 5.66 0.91 -3.75
CA LEU A 63 6.05 1.61 -2.53
C LEU A 63 6.45 3.05 -2.83
N GLY A 64 7.19 3.27 -3.91
CA GLY A 64 7.59 4.61 -4.32
C GLY A 64 6.39 5.50 -4.61
N TYR A 65 5.39 4.98 -5.32
CA TYR A 65 4.16 5.73 -5.60
C TYR A 65 3.35 6.01 -4.34
N LEU A 66 3.24 5.01 -3.46
CA LEU A 66 2.52 5.19 -2.20
C LEU A 66 3.19 6.25 -1.33
N ALA A 67 4.51 6.25 -1.26
CA ALA A 67 5.25 7.27 -0.52
C ALA A 67 4.94 8.66 -1.08
N LYS A 68 4.88 8.78 -2.41
CA LYS A 68 4.59 10.04 -3.06
C LYS A 68 3.17 10.53 -2.76
N ILE A 69 2.18 9.64 -2.87
CA ILE A 69 0.78 10.02 -2.68
C ILE A 69 0.50 10.44 -1.23
N PHE A 70 1.16 9.80 -0.27
CA PHE A 70 0.99 10.09 1.15
C PHE A 70 2.00 11.13 1.67
N ASN A 71 2.84 11.67 0.78
CA ASN A 71 3.85 12.65 1.14
C ASN A 71 4.74 12.16 2.30
N THR A 72 5.22 10.94 2.16
CA THR A 72 6.08 10.28 3.15
C THR A 72 7.24 9.61 2.45
N THR A 73 7.98 8.76 3.15
CA THR A 73 9.10 8.01 2.59
C THR A 73 8.78 6.52 2.56
N VAL A 74 9.48 5.78 1.68
CA VAL A 74 9.38 4.32 1.66
C VAL A 74 9.79 3.74 3.01
N GLU A 75 10.83 4.32 3.61
CA GLU A 75 11.30 3.89 4.92
C GLU A 75 10.18 3.98 5.97
N GLU A 76 9.44 5.08 5.97
CA GLU A 76 8.33 5.26 6.91
C GLU A 76 7.22 4.25 6.67
N LEU A 77 6.93 3.95 5.38
CA LEU A 77 5.91 2.95 5.02
C LEU A 77 6.28 1.56 5.54
N LEU A 78 7.55 1.24 5.61
CA LEU A 78 8.04 -0.07 6.05
C LEU A 78 8.27 -0.16 7.55
N ARG A 79 8.12 0.94 8.28
CA ARG A 79 8.32 0.96 9.73
C ARG A 79 7.11 0.37 10.44
N ARG A 80 7.38 -0.54 11.37
CA ARG A 80 6.32 -1.16 12.14
C ARG A 80 6.17 -0.54 13.52
#